data_20909218fd32f1beb18a7f29311b7c9c
#
_entry.id   20909218fd32f1beb18a7f29311b7c9c
#
_cell.length_a   1.000
_cell.length_b   1.000
_cell.length_c   1.000
_cell.angle_alpha   90.00
_cell.angle_beta   90.00
_cell.angle_gamma   90.00
#
_symmetry.space_group_name_H-M   'P 1'
#
loop_
_entity.id
_entity.type
_entity.pdbx_description
1 polymer ?
#
loop_
_entity_poly.entity_id
_entity_poly.type
_entity_poly.pdbx_seq_one_letter_code
_entity_poly.pdbx_strand_id
1 'polypeptide(L)'
;MLPNRPDGAPLAPTGTLRATINLGNALLAHRGADGAPAGVSVDLARALAAHLAVPLELVVVDTAAAAVAAVREDRADVGFFAIDPKRSDGVAFSAAYLLIEGSYLVREDSPLQSNDEVDRPGTRVVVGQGSAYDLFLSRTLQHATLERAPSTPAVVPHFLATGAEVAAGIRQVLQADAQRLGGLRLLPGRFMVIEQAMGCRAAQGEAARAALAAFVEHAKASGLVAELLQRHGITGAVAAPAAG
;
A
#
# COMPACT_ATOMS: atom_id res chain seq x y z
N MET A 1 35.33 -7.33 -26.68
CA MET A 1 33.98 -7.49 -27.27
C MET A 1 33.07 -7.80 -26.06
N LEU A 2 32.33 -6.81 -25.56
CA LEU A 2 31.41 -7.00 -24.46
C LEU A 2 30.24 -7.88 -24.95
N PRO A 3 29.76 -8.86 -24.15
CA PRO A 3 28.65 -9.70 -24.60
C PRO A 3 27.43 -8.82 -24.84
N ASN A 4 26.74 -9.13 -25.93
CA ASN A 4 25.48 -8.53 -26.35
C ASN A 4 24.55 -8.41 -25.15
N ARG A 5 24.23 -7.19 -24.69
CA ARG A 5 23.19 -6.91 -23.70
C ARG A 5 21.90 -7.49 -24.28
N PRO A 6 21.20 -8.41 -23.62
CA PRO A 6 19.84 -8.72 -24.04
C PRO A 6 19.07 -7.40 -24.08
N ASP A 7 18.30 -7.17 -25.13
CA ASP A 7 17.41 -6.01 -25.28
C ASP A 7 16.76 -5.72 -23.94
N GLY A 8 16.96 -4.49 -23.41
CA GLY A 8 16.82 -4.11 -22.02
C GLY A 8 15.59 -4.71 -21.36
N ALA A 9 15.76 -5.21 -20.14
CA ALA A 9 14.68 -5.86 -19.38
C ALA A 9 13.40 -5.03 -19.52
N PRO A 10 12.26 -5.58 -19.95
CA PRO A 10 11.05 -4.81 -20.28
C PRO A 10 10.59 -3.88 -19.18
N LEU A 11 10.93 -4.23 -17.91
CA LEU A 11 10.62 -3.43 -16.71
C LEU A 11 11.70 -2.39 -16.37
N ALA A 12 12.87 -2.41 -17.01
CA ALA A 12 13.96 -1.49 -16.73
C ALA A 12 14.54 -0.95 -18.07
N PRO A 13 13.78 -0.16 -18.83
CA PRO A 13 14.15 0.25 -20.17
C PRO A 13 15.42 1.13 -20.21
N THR A 14 15.74 1.81 -19.11
CA THR A 14 16.97 2.61 -18.97
C THR A 14 18.20 1.79 -18.54
N GLY A 15 18.03 0.50 -18.28
CA GLY A 15 19.07 -0.38 -17.71
C GLY A 15 19.20 -0.31 -16.19
N THR A 16 18.37 0.49 -15.52
CA THR A 16 18.21 0.58 -14.06
C THR A 16 16.73 0.45 -13.72
N LEU A 17 16.38 -0.37 -12.74
CA LEU A 17 15.00 -0.47 -12.25
C LEU A 17 14.73 0.69 -11.29
N ARG A 18 13.81 1.59 -11.65
CA ARG A 18 13.34 2.67 -10.77
C ARG A 18 12.07 2.22 -10.07
N ALA A 19 12.10 2.07 -8.75
CA ALA A 19 10.96 1.60 -7.96
C ALA A 19 10.45 2.67 -7.01
N THR A 20 9.13 2.99 -7.02
CA THR A 20 8.56 3.92 -6.04
C THR A 20 8.43 3.25 -4.67
N ILE A 21 8.82 3.98 -3.62
CA ILE A 21 8.67 3.56 -2.22
C ILE A 21 7.84 4.60 -1.49
N ASN A 22 6.63 4.22 -1.11
CA ASN A 22 5.68 5.10 -0.42
C ASN A 22 5.84 4.99 1.10
N LEU A 23 6.49 5.95 1.73
CA LEU A 23 6.67 6.01 3.19
C LEU A 23 5.35 6.33 3.94
N GLY A 24 4.33 6.81 3.24
CA GLY A 24 2.99 6.98 3.81
C GLY A 24 2.29 5.66 4.17
N ASN A 25 2.77 4.53 3.67
CA ASN A 25 2.35 3.20 4.11
C ASN A 25 3.39 2.61 5.08
N ALA A 26 3.34 3.06 6.33
CA ALA A 26 4.31 2.68 7.36
C ALA A 26 4.36 1.17 7.66
N LEU A 27 3.32 0.40 7.27
CA LEU A 27 3.33 -1.06 7.41
C LEU A 27 4.33 -1.70 6.44
N LEU A 28 4.46 -1.18 5.21
CA LEU A 28 5.24 -1.80 4.14
C LEU A 28 6.53 -1.07 3.80
N ALA A 29 6.65 0.21 4.20
CA ALA A 29 7.86 1.00 3.99
C ALA A 29 8.03 2.04 5.10
N HIS A 30 9.25 2.20 5.58
CA HIS A 30 9.62 3.18 6.60
C HIS A 30 11.08 3.61 6.40
N ARG A 31 11.55 4.57 7.20
CA ARG A 31 12.97 4.87 7.28
C ARG A 31 13.63 3.95 8.31
N GLY A 32 14.71 3.31 7.93
CA GLY A 32 15.57 2.56 8.83
C GLY A 32 16.33 3.47 9.82
N ALA A 33 17.08 2.86 10.71
CA ALA A 33 17.88 3.58 11.70
C ALA A 33 18.97 4.48 11.08
N ASP A 34 19.44 4.13 9.89
CA ASP A 34 20.39 4.89 9.07
C ASP A 34 19.72 5.98 8.20
N GLY A 35 18.39 6.14 8.30
CA GLY A 35 17.60 7.05 7.50
C GLY A 35 17.27 6.53 6.08
N ALA A 36 17.84 5.41 5.65
CA ALA A 36 17.54 4.80 4.36
C ALA A 36 16.13 4.17 4.34
N PRO A 37 15.49 4.07 3.16
CA PRO A 37 14.23 3.35 3.03
C PRO A 37 14.40 1.86 3.35
N ALA A 38 13.48 1.30 4.12
CA ALA A 38 13.42 -0.09 4.53
C ALA A 38 11.97 -0.61 4.50
N GLY A 39 11.79 -1.92 4.60
CA GLY A 39 10.49 -2.56 4.65
C GLY A 39 10.22 -3.50 3.47
N VAL A 40 9.07 -4.16 3.50
CA VAL A 40 8.66 -5.18 2.52
C VAL A 40 8.73 -4.66 1.08
N SER A 41 8.26 -3.43 0.82
CA SER A 41 8.29 -2.85 -0.53
C SER A 41 9.72 -2.66 -1.04
N VAL A 42 10.65 -2.26 -0.17
CA VAL A 42 12.06 -2.08 -0.53
C VAL A 42 12.72 -3.42 -0.85
N ASP A 43 12.45 -4.45 -0.04
CA ASP A 43 13.04 -5.77 -0.25
C ASP A 43 12.47 -6.48 -1.48
N LEU A 44 11.16 -6.29 -1.78
CA LEU A 44 10.58 -6.76 -3.04
C LEU A 44 11.17 -6.02 -4.26
N ALA A 45 11.43 -4.70 -4.16
CA ALA A 45 12.10 -3.97 -5.23
C ALA A 45 13.53 -4.48 -5.46
N ARG A 46 14.27 -4.77 -4.39
CA ARG A 46 15.61 -5.39 -4.46
C ARG A 46 15.56 -6.78 -5.10
N ALA A 47 14.58 -7.60 -4.70
CA ALA A 47 14.40 -8.93 -5.26
C ALA A 47 14.07 -8.88 -6.76
N LEU A 48 13.20 -7.93 -7.19
CA LEU A 48 12.90 -7.74 -8.61
C LEU A 48 14.13 -7.27 -9.40
N ALA A 49 14.88 -6.30 -8.90
CA ALA A 49 16.10 -5.82 -9.55
C ALA A 49 17.15 -6.92 -9.70
N ALA A 50 17.33 -7.75 -8.65
CA ALA A 50 18.21 -8.92 -8.69
C ALA A 50 17.72 -9.97 -9.71
N HIS A 51 16.41 -10.23 -9.78
CA HIS A 51 15.80 -11.13 -10.75
C HIS A 51 16.03 -10.67 -12.20
N LEU A 52 15.98 -9.36 -12.43
CA LEU A 52 16.22 -8.73 -13.73
C LEU A 52 17.73 -8.53 -14.03
N ALA A 53 18.61 -8.79 -13.07
CA ALA A 53 20.05 -8.54 -13.14
C ALA A 53 20.40 -7.08 -13.52
N VAL A 54 19.68 -6.11 -12.95
CA VAL A 54 19.87 -4.66 -13.17
C VAL A 54 20.10 -3.91 -11.85
N PRO A 55 20.75 -2.74 -11.86
CA PRO A 55 20.79 -1.84 -10.72
C PRO A 55 19.40 -1.39 -10.27
N LEU A 56 19.25 -1.04 -9.00
CA LEU A 56 18.03 -0.51 -8.40
C LEU A 56 18.20 0.96 -8.00
N GLU A 57 17.22 1.77 -8.36
CA GLU A 57 17.03 3.13 -7.85
C GLU A 57 15.70 3.20 -7.11
N LEU A 58 15.69 3.74 -5.88
CA LEU A 58 14.49 3.93 -5.08
C LEU A 58 13.98 5.37 -5.22
N VAL A 59 12.78 5.52 -5.77
CA VAL A 59 12.08 6.80 -5.88
C VAL A 59 11.16 6.94 -4.66
N VAL A 60 11.67 7.59 -3.62
CA VAL A 60 10.96 7.71 -2.33
C VAL A 60 9.91 8.82 -2.41
N VAL A 61 8.70 8.51 -1.94
CA VAL A 61 7.55 9.42 -1.89
C VAL A 61 6.78 9.24 -0.58
N ASP A 62 5.98 10.24 -0.20
CA ASP A 62 5.30 10.26 1.10
C ASP A 62 3.80 9.88 1.01
N THR A 63 3.25 9.72 -0.20
CA THR A 63 1.84 9.41 -0.40
C THR A 63 1.61 8.38 -1.50
N ALA A 64 0.50 7.64 -1.39
CA ALA A 64 0.09 6.70 -2.44
C ALA A 64 -0.18 7.40 -3.79
N ALA A 65 -0.74 8.61 -3.75
CA ALA A 65 -0.99 9.41 -4.96
C ALA A 65 0.32 9.80 -5.67
N ALA A 66 1.35 10.21 -4.91
CA ALA A 66 2.66 10.53 -5.46
C ALA A 66 3.37 9.29 -6.06
N ALA A 67 3.18 8.11 -5.44
CA ALA A 67 3.71 6.86 -5.99
C ALA A 67 3.05 6.50 -7.34
N VAL A 68 1.73 6.61 -7.43
CA VAL A 68 0.99 6.41 -8.70
C VAL A 68 1.45 7.41 -9.75
N ALA A 69 1.53 8.70 -9.39
CA ALA A 69 1.98 9.75 -10.31
C ALA A 69 3.41 9.48 -10.83
N ALA A 70 4.33 9.02 -9.97
CA ALA A 70 5.70 8.73 -10.38
C ALA A 70 5.78 7.65 -11.47
N VAL A 71 4.95 6.58 -11.37
CA VAL A 71 4.90 5.54 -12.41
C VAL A 71 4.21 6.05 -13.68
N ARG A 72 3.09 6.78 -13.56
CA ARG A 72 2.37 7.33 -14.72
C ARG A 72 3.19 8.32 -15.54
N GLU A 73 3.98 9.15 -14.85
CA GLU A 73 4.82 10.20 -15.44
C GLU A 73 6.22 9.72 -15.84
N ASP A 74 6.45 8.41 -15.84
CA ASP A 74 7.75 7.80 -16.20
C ASP A 74 8.93 8.22 -15.30
N ARG A 75 8.66 8.60 -14.06
CA ARG A 75 9.69 8.85 -13.03
C ARG A 75 10.09 7.59 -12.29
N ALA A 76 9.30 6.52 -12.43
CA ALA A 76 9.59 5.19 -11.94
C ALA A 76 9.01 4.13 -12.88
N ASP A 77 9.63 2.96 -12.91
CA ASP A 77 9.25 1.85 -13.77
C ASP A 77 8.20 0.96 -13.11
N VAL A 78 8.32 0.79 -11.78
CA VAL A 78 7.41 -0.02 -10.96
C VAL A 78 7.05 0.68 -9.67
N GLY A 79 5.94 0.24 -9.05
CA GLY A 79 5.55 0.70 -7.73
C GLY A 79 4.69 -0.33 -7.01
N PHE A 80 4.34 -0.02 -5.75
CA PHE A 80 3.59 -0.86 -4.83
C PHE A 80 2.30 -0.16 -4.45
N PHE A 81 1.16 -0.74 -4.80
CA PHE A 81 -0.14 -0.08 -4.74
C PHE A 81 -1.22 -1.01 -4.21
N ALA A 82 -2.20 -0.46 -3.50
CA ALA A 82 -3.48 -1.11 -3.41
C ALA A 82 -4.18 -1.07 -4.77
N ILE A 83 -4.73 -2.18 -5.21
CA ILE A 83 -5.56 -2.27 -6.41
C ILE A 83 -6.80 -1.40 -6.19
N ASP A 84 -7.03 -0.44 -7.10
CA ASP A 84 -8.21 0.41 -7.08
C ASP A 84 -8.53 0.89 -8.50
N PRO A 85 -9.80 0.92 -8.91
CA PRO A 85 -10.20 1.39 -10.24
C PRO A 85 -9.70 2.79 -10.59
N LYS A 86 -9.62 3.72 -9.62
CA LYS A 86 -9.11 5.08 -9.85
C LYS A 86 -7.61 5.13 -10.12
N ARG A 87 -6.87 4.07 -9.80
CA ARG A 87 -5.42 3.95 -10.04
C ARG A 87 -5.09 3.22 -11.33
N SER A 88 -6.06 2.51 -11.92
CA SER A 88 -5.87 1.72 -13.15
C SER A 88 -5.67 2.58 -14.40
N ASP A 89 -6.01 3.86 -14.34
CA ASP A 89 -5.69 4.79 -15.43
C ASP A 89 -4.17 5.06 -15.48
N GLY A 90 -3.52 4.52 -16.50
CA GLY A 90 -2.08 4.64 -16.75
C GLY A 90 -1.18 3.68 -15.95
N VAL A 91 -1.71 2.87 -15.04
CA VAL A 91 -0.97 1.83 -14.30
C VAL A 91 -1.57 0.45 -14.55
N ALA A 92 -0.75 -0.49 -14.95
CA ALA A 92 -1.10 -1.90 -15.06
C ALA A 92 -0.66 -2.64 -13.78
N PHE A 93 -1.59 -3.28 -13.11
CA PHE A 93 -1.33 -4.04 -11.88
C PHE A 93 -1.01 -5.50 -12.17
N SER A 94 -0.13 -6.09 -11.35
CA SER A 94 -0.06 -7.53 -11.15
C SER A 94 -1.27 -8.03 -10.36
N ALA A 95 -1.40 -9.34 -10.17
CA ALA A 95 -2.21 -9.86 -9.08
C ALA A 95 -1.70 -9.35 -7.72
N ALA A 96 -2.57 -9.38 -6.70
CA ALA A 96 -2.17 -9.03 -5.35
C ALA A 96 -1.04 -9.97 -4.85
N TYR A 97 -0.03 -9.39 -4.20
CA TYR A 97 0.99 -10.18 -3.50
C TYR A 97 0.72 -10.27 -2.00
N LEU A 98 -0.05 -9.32 -1.47
CA LEU A 98 -0.31 -9.17 -0.05
C LEU A 98 -1.74 -8.68 0.20
N LEU A 99 -2.38 -9.21 1.25
CA LEU A 99 -3.70 -8.79 1.71
C LEU A 99 -3.57 -8.13 3.09
N ILE A 100 -4.15 -6.94 3.23
CA ILE A 100 -4.15 -6.13 4.45
C ILE A 100 -5.60 -5.81 4.81
N GLU A 101 -5.94 -5.72 6.09
CA GLU A 101 -7.27 -5.34 6.54
C GLU A 101 -7.38 -3.83 6.78
N GLY A 102 -8.45 -3.25 6.25
CA GLY A 102 -8.93 -1.92 6.63
C GLY A 102 -9.88 -2.02 7.83
N SER A 103 -9.63 -1.23 8.87
CA SER A 103 -10.41 -1.22 10.11
C SER A 103 -10.78 0.18 10.53
N TYR A 104 -11.80 0.28 11.39
CA TYR A 104 -12.18 1.53 12.04
C TYR A 104 -11.62 1.59 13.46
N LEU A 105 -11.20 2.79 13.86
CA LEU A 105 -10.77 3.15 15.20
C LEU A 105 -11.76 4.17 15.76
N VAL A 106 -12.15 3.97 16.99
CA VAL A 106 -13.05 4.85 17.76
C VAL A 106 -12.48 5.13 19.14
N ARG A 107 -13.05 6.12 19.86
CA ARG A 107 -12.76 6.29 21.28
C ARG A 107 -13.30 5.10 22.07
N GLU A 108 -12.69 4.82 23.22
CA GLU A 108 -13.06 3.70 24.09
C GLU A 108 -14.54 3.79 24.51
N ASP A 109 -15.01 5.00 24.81
CA ASP A 109 -16.40 5.31 25.23
C ASP A 109 -17.39 5.51 24.07
N SER A 110 -16.94 5.31 22.84
CA SER A 110 -17.80 5.44 21.65
C SER A 110 -19.01 4.47 21.72
N PRO A 111 -20.22 4.95 21.38
CA PRO A 111 -21.40 4.07 21.32
C PRO A 111 -21.35 3.08 20.15
N LEU A 112 -20.49 3.31 19.13
CA LEU A 112 -20.37 2.42 17.98
C LEU A 112 -19.71 1.10 18.38
N GLN A 113 -20.37 -0.02 18.07
CA GLN A 113 -19.91 -1.37 18.43
C GLN A 113 -19.56 -2.24 17.22
N SER A 114 -20.03 -1.87 16.03
CA SER A 114 -19.81 -2.63 14.80
C SER A 114 -19.53 -1.72 13.59
N ASN A 115 -18.97 -2.29 12.54
CA ASN A 115 -18.69 -1.56 11.30
C ASN A 115 -19.97 -1.06 10.61
N ASP A 116 -21.06 -1.81 10.72
CA ASP A 116 -22.34 -1.46 10.10
C ASP A 116 -23.00 -0.22 10.73
N GLU A 117 -22.56 0.16 11.92
CA GLU A 117 -23.06 1.34 12.62
C GLU A 117 -22.34 2.64 12.19
N VAL A 118 -21.27 2.54 11.42
CA VAL A 118 -20.46 3.69 11.03
C VAL A 118 -21.16 4.56 9.99
N ASP A 119 -21.84 3.96 8.99
CA ASP A 119 -22.48 4.70 7.90
C ASP A 119 -23.85 5.28 8.31
N ARG A 120 -23.81 6.31 9.17
CA ARG A 120 -25.01 7.02 9.68
C ARG A 120 -24.88 8.53 9.50
N PRO A 121 -25.99 9.26 9.34
CA PRO A 121 -25.97 10.71 9.40
C PRO A 121 -25.33 11.23 10.68
N GLY A 122 -24.44 12.19 10.56
CA GLY A 122 -23.70 12.78 11.67
C GLY A 122 -22.40 12.08 12.05
N THR A 123 -22.13 10.89 11.52
CA THR A 123 -20.81 10.25 11.67
C THR A 123 -19.79 10.88 10.72
N ARG A 124 -18.67 11.34 11.28
CA ARG A 124 -17.50 11.81 10.51
C ARG A 124 -16.43 10.74 10.56
N VAL A 125 -15.97 10.30 9.39
CA VAL A 125 -14.94 9.28 9.24
C VAL A 125 -13.67 9.93 8.70
N VAL A 126 -12.62 9.96 9.48
CA VAL A 126 -11.31 10.49 9.05
C VAL A 126 -10.55 9.46 8.25
N VAL A 127 -10.09 9.85 7.08
CA VAL A 127 -9.29 9.04 6.15
C VAL A 127 -8.04 9.79 5.72
N GLY A 128 -6.97 9.08 5.35
CA GLY A 128 -5.82 9.70 4.67
C GLY A 128 -6.16 9.98 3.21
N GLN A 129 -6.00 11.21 2.76
CA GLN A 129 -6.33 11.63 1.40
C GLN A 129 -5.65 10.74 0.35
N GLY A 130 -6.43 10.19 -0.59
CA GLY A 130 -5.97 9.32 -1.66
C GLY A 130 -5.49 7.93 -1.22
N SER A 131 -5.69 7.55 0.05
CA SER A 131 -5.43 6.19 0.52
C SER A 131 -6.43 5.19 -0.09
N ALA A 132 -6.11 3.88 0.01
CA ALA A 132 -7.02 2.83 -0.47
C ALA A 132 -8.39 2.89 0.21
N TYR A 133 -8.41 3.14 1.52
CA TYR A 133 -9.63 3.24 2.29
C TYR A 133 -10.38 4.56 2.04
N ASP A 134 -9.71 5.70 1.73
CA ASP A 134 -10.40 6.89 1.23
C ASP A 134 -11.12 6.61 -0.08
N LEU A 135 -10.44 5.99 -1.04
CA LEU A 135 -11.03 5.66 -2.33
C LEU A 135 -12.20 4.68 -2.19
N PHE A 136 -12.06 3.67 -1.32
CA PHE A 136 -13.11 2.69 -1.04
C PHE A 136 -14.31 3.35 -0.37
N LEU A 137 -14.11 4.04 0.75
CA LEU A 137 -15.18 4.65 1.54
C LEU A 137 -15.89 5.78 0.79
N SER A 138 -15.18 6.52 -0.08
CA SER A 138 -15.79 7.51 -0.96
C SER A 138 -16.84 6.93 -1.94
N ARG A 139 -16.77 5.61 -2.19
CA ARG A 139 -17.73 4.91 -3.08
C ARG A 139 -18.81 4.16 -2.33
N THR A 140 -18.58 3.82 -1.07
CA THR A 140 -19.43 2.88 -0.32
C THR A 140 -20.25 3.54 0.78
N LEU A 141 -19.75 4.58 1.43
CA LEU A 141 -20.50 5.33 2.43
C LEU A 141 -21.61 6.16 1.75
N GLN A 142 -22.80 6.12 2.32
CA GLN A 142 -23.99 6.82 1.81
C GLN A 142 -24.44 7.95 2.74
N HIS A 143 -24.19 7.84 4.04
CA HIS A 143 -24.74 8.72 5.06
C HIS A 143 -23.66 9.41 5.89
N ALA A 144 -22.57 8.71 6.20
CA ALA A 144 -21.44 9.28 6.94
C ALA A 144 -20.63 10.26 6.07
N THR A 145 -20.00 11.23 6.68
CA THR A 145 -19.17 12.23 6.01
C THR A 145 -17.69 11.86 6.12
N LEU A 146 -16.94 11.92 5.01
CA LEU A 146 -15.49 11.73 5.02
C LEU A 146 -14.76 13.05 5.31
N GLU A 147 -13.93 13.03 6.33
CA GLU A 147 -12.90 14.05 6.59
C GLU A 147 -11.53 13.55 6.13
N ARG A 148 -10.82 14.34 5.36
CA ARG A 148 -9.52 13.92 4.78
C ARG A 148 -8.36 14.57 5.50
N ALA A 149 -7.59 13.75 6.23
CA ALA A 149 -6.27 14.13 6.71
C ALA A 149 -5.28 14.18 5.52
N PRO A 150 -4.26 15.04 5.55
CA PRO A 150 -3.34 15.23 4.41
C PRO A 150 -2.51 13.98 4.05
N SER A 151 -2.36 13.04 4.97
CA SER A 151 -1.62 11.80 4.79
C SER A 151 -2.14 10.69 5.71
N THR A 152 -1.77 9.45 5.45
CA THR A 152 -2.12 8.31 6.32
C THR A 152 -1.62 8.48 7.76
N PRO A 153 -0.36 8.89 8.03
CA PRO A 153 0.08 9.13 9.41
C PRO A 153 -0.67 10.25 10.13
N ALA A 154 -1.29 11.17 9.40
CA ALA A 154 -2.05 12.28 9.99
C ALA A 154 -3.49 11.89 10.39
N VAL A 155 -3.97 10.69 10.07
CA VAL A 155 -5.37 10.28 10.30
C VAL A 155 -5.73 10.31 11.78
N VAL A 156 -4.99 9.61 12.63
CA VAL A 156 -5.30 9.53 14.07
C VAL A 156 -5.10 10.88 14.78
N PRO A 157 -4.02 11.63 14.53
CA PRO A 157 -3.91 13.02 15.03
C PRO A 157 -5.08 13.91 14.61
N HIS A 158 -5.51 13.86 13.35
CA HIS A 158 -6.64 14.63 12.85
C HIS A 158 -7.96 14.22 13.54
N PHE A 159 -8.22 12.93 13.63
CA PHE A 159 -9.37 12.35 14.34
C PHE A 159 -9.47 12.86 15.80
N LEU A 160 -8.35 12.88 16.51
CA LEU A 160 -8.31 13.36 17.89
C LEU A 160 -8.52 14.88 17.96
N ALA A 161 -7.91 15.65 17.08
CA ALA A 161 -7.97 17.12 17.07
C ALA A 161 -9.36 17.65 16.70
N THR A 162 -10.05 17.01 15.73
CA THR A 162 -11.36 17.46 15.26
C THR A 162 -12.53 16.92 16.08
N GLY A 163 -12.26 15.93 16.92
CA GLY A 163 -13.31 15.26 17.67
C GLY A 163 -14.25 14.43 16.78
N ALA A 164 -13.81 14.03 15.56
CA ALA A 164 -14.56 13.15 14.70
C ALA A 164 -14.91 11.83 15.37
N GLU A 165 -15.92 11.14 14.89
CA GLU A 165 -16.47 9.92 15.53
C GLU A 165 -15.63 8.69 15.25
N VAL A 166 -15.01 8.59 14.04
CA VAL A 166 -14.30 7.41 13.54
C VAL A 166 -13.03 7.81 12.79
N ALA A 167 -11.96 7.04 12.97
CA ALA A 167 -10.80 7.02 12.08
C ALA A 167 -10.74 5.71 11.30
N ALA A 168 -10.47 5.76 10.00
CA ALA A 168 -10.30 4.58 9.15
C ALA A 168 -8.85 4.44 8.71
N GLY A 169 -8.34 3.21 8.68
CA GLY A 169 -6.95 2.96 8.27
C GLY A 169 -6.58 1.49 8.23
N ILE A 170 -5.30 1.24 8.05
CA ILE A 170 -4.72 -0.10 8.12
C ILE A 170 -4.81 -0.59 9.57
N ARG A 171 -5.37 -1.78 9.78
CA ARG A 171 -5.61 -2.37 11.11
C ARG A 171 -4.38 -2.28 12.02
N GLN A 172 -3.22 -2.74 11.56
CA GLN A 172 -2.00 -2.80 12.36
C GLN A 172 -1.51 -1.41 12.81
N VAL A 173 -1.63 -0.43 11.91
CA VAL A 173 -1.25 0.96 12.20
C VAL A 173 -2.18 1.56 13.25
N LEU A 174 -3.50 1.38 13.07
CA LEU A 174 -4.49 1.85 14.04
C LEU A 174 -4.36 1.16 15.39
N GLN A 175 -4.02 -0.14 15.41
CA GLN A 175 -3.79 -0.89 16.63
C GLN A 175 -2.57 -0.38 17.40
N ALA A 176 -1.47 -0.10 16.70
CA ALA A 176 -0.28 0.49 17.29
C ALA A 176 -0.57 1.89 17.87
N ASP A 177 -1.34 2.71 17.15
CA ASP A 177 -1.76 4.03 17.63
C ASP A 177 -2.68 3.92 18.87
N ALA A 178 -3.63 2.99 18.89
CA ALA A 178 -4.50 2.75 20.04
C ALA A 178 -3.70 2.34 21.27
N GLN A 179 -2.73 1.44 21.13
CA GLN A 179 -1.85 1.02 22.22
C GLN A 179 -0.97 2.16 22.74
N ARG A 180 -0.42 2.96 21.84
CA ARG A 180 0.48 4.08 22.18
C ARG A 180 -0.24 5.23 22.87
N LEU A 181 -1.47 5.56 22.43
CA LEU A 181 -2.20 6.76 22.88
C LEU A 181 -3.14 6.44 24.06
N GLY A 182 -3.67 5.22 24.14
CA GLY A 182 -4.72 4.85 25.11
C GLY A 182 -6.07 5.47 24.79
N GLY A 183 -7.13 5.01 25.46
CA GLY A 183 -8.50 5.54 25.30
C GLY A 183 -9.11 5.36 23.91
N LEU A 184 -8.55 4.47 23.11
CA LEU A 184 -8.98 4.16 21.75
C LEU A 184 -9.13 2.65 21.59
N ARG A 185 -10.06 2.22 20.74
CA ARG A 185 -10.26 0.82 20.37
C ARG A 185 -10.62 0.68 18.89
N LEU A 186 -10.30 -0.48 18.34
CA LEU A 186 -10.76 -0.85 17.00
C LEU A 186 -12.18 -1.40 17.08
N LEU A 187 -13.00 -1.13 16.08
CA LEU A 187 -14.23 -1.89 15.89
C LEU A 187 -13.92 -3.33 15.47
N PRO A 188 -14.77 -4.32 15.84
CA PRO A 188 -14.57 -5.71 15.46
C PRO A 188 -14.58 -5.92 13.96
N GLY A 189 -13.84 -6.91 13.48
CA GLY A 189 -13.80 -7.25 12.06
C GLY A 189 -13.06 -6.22 11.21
N ARG A 190 -13.36 -6.19 9.93
CA ARG A 190 -12.79 -5.30 8.92
C ARG A 190 -13.90 -4.73 8.05
N PHE A 191 -13.72 -3.52 7.51
CA PHE A 191 -14.66 -2.97 6.53
C PHE A 191 -14.20 -3.24 5.08
N MET A 192 -12.92 -3.53 4.86
CA MET A 192 -12.38 -3.90 3.54
C MET A 192 -11.14 -4.77 3.66
N VAL A 193 -10.84 -5.47 2.57
CA VAL A 193 -9.52 -6.06 2.31
C VAL A 193 -8.80 -5.15 1.31
N ILE A 194 -7.58 -4.77 1.62
CA ILE A 194 -6.69 -4.00 0.76
C ILE A 194 -5.80 -5.00 0.03
N GLU A 195 -6.00 -5.15 -1.26
CA GLU A 195 -5.20 -5.99 -2.14
C GLU A 195 -3.97 -5.21 -2.60
N GLN A 196 -2.80 -5.50 -2.04
CA GLN A 196 -1.54 -4.87 -2.44
C GLN A 196 -0.93 -5.60 -3.63
N ALA A 197 -0.70 -4.87 -4.70
CA ALA A 197 -0.08 -5.35 -5.93
C ALA A 197 1.17 -4.56 -6.28
N MET A 198 2.00 -5.11 -7.14
CA MET A 198 2.97 -4.30 -7.89
C MET A 198 2.29 -3.76 -9.15
N GLY A 199 2.78 -2.64 -9.64
CA GLY A 199 2.26 -2.06 -10.88
C GLY A 199 3.37 -1.40 -11.68
N CYS A 200 3.23 -1.42 -12.98
CA CYS A 200 4.09 -0.71 -13.94
C CYS A 200 3.25 0.25 -14.79
N ARG A 201 3.89 1.13 -15.54
CA ARG A 201 3.18 2.00 -16.47
C ARG A 201 2.49 1.17 -17.57
N ALA A 202 1.20 1.39 -17.79
CA ALA A 202 0.43 0.64 -18.78
C ALA A 202 1.04 0.73 -20.20
N ALA A 203 1.67 1.86 -20.53
CA ALA A 203 2.32 2.10 -21.81
C ALA A 203 3.68 1.36 -21.98
N GLN A 204 4.24 0.71 -20.93
CA GLN A 204 5.44 -0.14 -21.10
C GLN A 204 5.19 -1.41 -21.93
N GLY A 205 3.93 -1.73 -22.20
CA GLY A 205 3.54 -2.82 -23.08
C GLY A 205 3.39 -4.18 -22.38
N GLU A 206 3.02 -5.17 -23.17
CA GLU A 206 2.65 -6.50 -22.66
C GLU A 206 3.83 -7.25 -22.04
N ALA A 207 5.03 -7.16 -22.63
CA ALA A 207 6.21 -7.83 -22.12
C ALA A 207 6.58 -7.37 -20.69
N ALA A 208 6.45 -6.07 -20.39
CA ALA A 208 6.69 -5.54 -19.05
C ALA A 208 5.62 -6.05 -18.06
N ARG A 209 4.35 -6.05 -18.45
CA ARG A 209 3.24 -6.55 -17.62
C ARG A 209 3.41 -8.04 -17.32
N ALA A 210 3.73 -8.84 -18.34
CA ALA A 210 3.95 -10.28 -18.18
C ALA A 210 5.16 -10.58 -17.27
N ALA A 211 6.27 -9.85 -17.43
CA ALA A 211 7.44 -9.99 -16.58
C ALA A 211 7.13 -9.63 -15.11
N LEU A 212 6.38 -8.56 -14.86
CA LEU A 212 5.96 -8.16 -13.51
C LEU A 212 5.03 -9.21 -12.89
N ALA A 213 4.04 -9.67 -13.64
CA ALA A 213 3.10 -10.71 -13.19
C ALA A 213 3.84 -12.01 -12.84
N ALA A 214 4.75 -12.46 -13.70
CA ALA A 214 5.56 -13.67 -13.46
C ALA A 214 6.43 -13.53 -12.19
N PHE A 215 7.07 -12.38 -11.98
CA PHE A 215 7.83 -12.13 -10.76
C PHE A 215 6.95 -12.18 -9.51
N VAL A 216 5.76 -11.56 -9.53
CA VAL A 216 4.86 -11.54 -8.37
C VAL A 216 4.36 -12.95 -8.05
N GLU A 217 3.97 -13.75 -9.07
CA GLU A 217 3.56 -15.14 -8.84
C GLU A 217 4.72 -15.98 -8.30
N HIS A 218 5.93 -15.80 -8.82
CA HIS A 218 7.13 -16.45 -8.29
C HIS A 218 7.39 -16.06 -6.83
N ALA A 219 7.31 -14.77 -6.49
CA ALA A 219 7.52 -14.29 -5.12
C ALA A 219 6.50 -14.86 -4.12
N LYS A 220 5.24 -15.06 -4.55
CA LYS A 220 4.22 -15.75 -3.75
C LYS A 220 4.52 -17.24 -3.61
N ALA A 221 4.75 -17.93 -4.71
CA ALA A 221 4.95 -19.38 -4.75
C ALA A 221 6.23 -19.83 -4.02
N SER A 222 7.31 -19.04 -4.09
CA SER A 222 8.57 -19.31 -3.38
C SER A 222 8.52 -19.03 -1.87
N GLY A 223 7.43 -18.41 -1.38
CA GLY A 223 7.31 -17.99 0.03
C GLY A 223 8.05 -16.69 0.35
N LEU A 224 8.66 -16.00 -0.63
CA LEU A 224 9.39 -14.75 -0.39
C LEU A 224 8.52 -13.71 0.32
N VAL A 225 7.26 -13.53 -0.10
CA VAL A 225 6.36 -12.56 0.53
C VAL A 225 6.14 -12.88 2.02
N ALA A 226 5.90 -14.15 2.36
CA ALA A 226 5.71 -14.58 3.73
C ALA A 226 6.99 -14.40 4.57
N GLU A 227 8.15 -14.72 4.00
CA GLU A 227 9.46 -14.49 4.64
C GLU A 227 9.68 -13.00 4.94
N LEU A 228 9.36 -12.11 3.99
CA LEU A 228 9.51 -10.66 4.18
C LEU A 228 8.58 -10.14 5.27
N LEU A 229 7.34 -10.61 5.34
CA LEU A 229 6.43 -10.25 6.44
C LEU A 229 7.01 -10.65 7.80
N GLN A 230 7.53 -11.87 7.91
CA GLN A 230 8.17 -12.36 9.13
C GLN A 230 9.42 -11.54 9.47
N ARG A 231 10.30 -11.27 8.52
CA ARG A 231 11.52 -10.48 8.68
C ARG A 231 11.25 -9.08 9.23
N HIS A 232 10.17 -8.46 8.76
CA HIS A 232 9.76 -7.11 9.20
C HIS A 232 8.78 -7.13 10.37
N GLY A 233 8.52 -8.29 11.00
CA GLY A 233 7.65 -8.41 12.16
C GLY A 233 6.18 -8.04 11.89
N ILE A 234 5.73 -8.14 10.65
CA ILE A 234 4.37 -7.77 10.25
C ILE A 234 3.44 -8.94 10.53
N THR A 235 2.50 -8.74 11.44
CA THR A 235 1.44 -9.70 11.79
C THR A 235 0.09 -9.22 11.27
N GLY A 236 -0.84 -10.17 11.01
CA GLY A 236 -2.20 -9.85 10.55
C GLY A 236 -2.32 -9.38 9.09
N ALA A 237 -1.21 -9.24 8.37
CA ALA A 237 -1.18 -9.21 6.92
C ALA A 237 -0.78 -10.60 6.41
N VAL A 238 -1.32 -11.02 5.28
CA VAL A 238 -1.07 -12.36 4.72
C VAL A 238 -0.62 -12.27 3.28
N ALA A 239 0.31 -13.13 2.89
CA ALA A 239 0.66 -13.30 1.47
C ALA A 239 -0.61 -13.71 0.70
N ALA A 240 -0.86 -13.08 -0.43
CA ALA A 240 -1.96 -13.50 -1.29
C ALA A 240 -1.67 -14.89 -1.88
N PRO A 241 -2.68 -15.73 -2.13
CA PRO A 241 -2.47 -17.03 -2.75
C PRO A 241 -1.82 -16.87 -4.13
N ALA A 242 -0.93 -17.79 -4.47
CA ALA A 242 -0.40 -17.86 -5.84
C ALA A 242 -1.54 -18.25 -6.79
N ALA A 243 -1.46 -17.79 -8.04
CA ALA A 243 -2.32 -18.31 -9.09
C ALA A 243 -2.04 -19.80 -9.28
N GLY A 244 -3.10 -20.60 -9.31
CA GLY A 244 -3.02 -22.04 -9.55
C GLY A 244 -2.71 -22.37 -11.02
#